data_a985bb51bf16b0f01748bf34dea53d22
#
_entry.id   a985bb51bf16b0f01748bf34dea53d22
#
_cell.length_a   1.000
_cell.length_b   1.000
_cell.length_c   1.000
_cell.angle_alpha   90.00
_cell.angle_beta   90.00
_cell.angle_gamma   90.00
#
_symmetry.space_group_name_H-M   'P 1'
#
loop_
_entity.id
_entity.type
_entity.pdbx_description
1 polymer ?
#
loop_
_entity_poly.entity_id
_entity_poly.type
_entity_poly.pdbx_seq_one_letter_code
_entity_poly.pdbx_strand_id
1 'polypeptide(L)'
;DNGAVHGFAVRVSLSDFTSSGVEYLDLTATNGNLKGFNYGFATATHAYYAPNDNGAKTGFAARVLLSDFTNSGVEYLNLADVHPNLKGYFGGFATADHAYFVPYENPGGRHGYATRVSLSDFTSSGVEYFNLADISSNLIGFNGGFATETHAYFVPSYNGAWHGYAVRISLTDFSTTGVEVLNLADTSSSL
;
A
#
# COMPACT_ATOMS: atom_id res chain seq x y z
N ASP A 1 6.77 -19.31 -3.59
CA ASP A 1 6.50 -18.78 -4.93
C ASP A 1 6.42 -19.95 -5.90
N ASN A 2 5.27 -20.14 -6.54
CA ASN A 2 5.02 -21.19 -7.54
C ASN A 2 5.33 -20.70 -8.98
N GLY A 3 6.03 -19.57 -9.12
CA GLY A 3 6.42 -18.99 -10.40
C GLY A 3 5.30 -18.27 -11.15
N ALA A 4 4.09 -18.22 -10.60
CA ALA A 4 2.96 -17.55 -11.21
C ALA A 4 2.45 -16.40 -10.31
N VAL A 5 2.03 -15.32 -10.94
CA VAL A 5 1.34 -14.21 -10.24
C VAL A 5 -0.08 -14.68 -9.91
N HIS A 6 -0.43 -14.69 -8.62
CA HIS A 6 -1.73 -15.16 -8.14
C HIS A 6 -2.45 -14.10 -7.28
N GLY A 7 -3.77 -14.28 -7.09
CA GLY A 7 -4.63 -13.41 -6.28
C GLY A 7 -5.21 -14.08 -5.05
N PHE A 8 -4.53 -15.09 -4.47
CA PHE A 8 -5.02 -15.75 -3.27
C PHE A 8 -4.81 -14.89 -2.02
N ALA A 9 -5.92 -14.56 -1.38
CA ALA A 9 -5.97 -14.09 0.00
C ALA A 9 -6.04 -15.30 0.93
N VAL A 10 -5.32 -15.27 2.05
CA VAL A 10 -5.28 -16.36 3.03
C VAL A 10 -5.49 -15.76 4.43
N ARG A 11 -6.32 -16.44 5.23
CA ARG A 11 -6.41 -16.18 6.68
C ARG A 11 -6.31 -17.48 7.46
N VAL A 12 -5.88 -17.38 8.70
CA VAL A 12 -5.76 -18.52 9.62
C VAL A 12 -6.50 -18.16 10.92
N SER A 13 -7.29 -19.08 11.44
CA SER A 13 -7.93 -18.91 12.75
C SER A 13 -6.86 -18.79 13.84
N LEU A 14 -6.98 -17.77 14.71
CA LEU A 14 -6.07 -17.62 15.85
C LEU A 14 -6.32 -18.67 16.93
N SER A 15 -7.53 -19.25 16.99
CA SER A 15 -7.88 -20.33 17.91
C SER A 15 -7.56 -21.72 17.35
N ASP A 16 -7.32 -21.83 16.04
CA ASP A 16 -6.92 -23.06 15.35
C ASP A 16 -5.80 -22.76 14.34
N PHE A 17 -4.59 -22.59 14.87
CA PHE A 17 -3.40 -22.30 14.04
C PHE A 17 -2.83 -23.60 13.44
N THR A 18 -3.71 -24.35 12.75
CA THR A 18 -3.39 -25.58 12.02
C THR A 18 -3.90 -25.48 10.57
N SER A 19 -3.63 -26.51 9.77
CA SER A 19 -4.13 -26.54 8.38
C SER A 19 -5.66 -26.55 8.28
N SER A 20 -6.37 -27.02 9.30
CA SER A 20 -7.84 -26.96 9.36
C SER A 20 -8.39 -25.57 9.62
N GLY A 21 -7.61 -24.71 10.27
CA GLY A 21 -7.97 -23.30 10.51
C GLY A 21 -7.64 -22.36 9.37
N VAL A 22 -7.09 -22.88 8.24
CA VAL A 22 -6.73 -22.07 7.06
C VAL A 22 -7.92 -21.91 6.14
N GLU A 23 -8.23 -20.66 5.79
CA GLU A 23 -9.18 -20.32 4.72
C GLU A 23 -8.45 -19.55 3.63
N TYR A 24 -8.84 -19.77 2.38
CA TYR A 24 -8.31 -19.04 1.23
C TYR A 24 -9.42 -18.56 0.31
N LEU A 25 -9.18 -17.45 -0.34
CA LEU A 25 -10.09 -16.80 -1.27
C LEU A 25 -9.33 -16.39 -2.52
N ASP A 26 -9.81 -16.82 -3.69
CA ASP A 26 -9.25 -16.37 -4.97
C ASP A 26 -9.91 -15.05 -5.39
N LEU A 27 -9.21 -13.95 -5.20
CA LEU A 27 -9.66 -12.61 -5.56
C LEU A 27 -9.85 -12.46 -7.07
N THR A 28 -9.15 -13.26 -7.89
CA THR A 28 -9.29 -13.21 -9.36
C THR A 28 -10.66 -13.66 -9.83
N ALA A 29 -11.40 -14.42 -9.01
CA ALA A 29 -12.79 -14.78 -9.28
C ALA A 29 -13.74 -13.57 -9.26
N THR A 30 -13.39 -12.52 -8.51
CA THR A 30 -14.13 -11.23 -8.50
C THR A 30 -13.68 -10.35 -9.67
N ASN A 31 -12.37 -10.21 -9.87
CA ASN A 31 -11.81 -9.47 -11.00
C ASN A 31 -10.41 -10.05 -11.34
N GLY A 32 -10.19 -10.47 -12.59
CA GLY A 32 -8.95 -11.09 -13.04
C GLY A 32 -7.68 -10.25 -12.88
N ASN A 33 -7.81 -8.94 -12.58
CA ASN A 33 -6.69 -8.05 -12.28
C ASN A 33 -6.28 -8.07 -10.79
N LEU A 34 -7.07 -8.71 -9.89
CA LEU A 34 -6.80 -8.76 -8.46
C LEU A 34 -5.78 -9.85 -8.13
N LYS A 35 -4.54 -9.62 -8.52
CA LYS A 35 -3.39 -10.50 -8.32
C LYS A 35 -2.09 -9.70 -8.28
N GLY A 36 -1.00 -10.32 -7.83
CA GLY A 36 0.31 -9.68 -7.78
C GLY A 36 0.40 -8.57 -6.74
N PHE A 37 -0.25 -8.78 -5.62
CA PHE A 37 -0.14 -7.90 -4.46
C PHE A 37 1.21 -8.04 -3.79
N ASN A 38 1.70 -6.95 -3.23
CA ASN A 38 2.91 -6.96 -2.43
C ASN A 38 2.57 -6.47 -1.02
N TYR A 39 2.61 -7.39 -0.06
CA TYR A 39 2.14 -7.20 1.31
C TYR A 39 0.64 -6.87 1.42
N GLY A 40 0.16 -7.01 2.63
CA GLY A 40 -1.17 -6.63 3.06
C GLY A 40 -1.14 -6.11 4.50
N PHE A 41 -2.21 -5.47 4.89
CA PHE A 41 -2.44 -4.99 6.25
C PHE A 41 -3.92 -5.15 6.58
N ALA A 42 -4.28 -4.96 7.83
CA ALA A 42 -5.67 -5.12 8.24
C ALA A 42 -6.11 -4.00 9.20
N THR A 43 -7.40 -3.78 9.21
CA THR A 43 -8.13 -3.06 10.25
C THR A 43 -8.96 -4.05 11.06
N ALA A 44 -9.77 -3.58 11.99
CA ALA A 44 -10.70 -4.44 12.73
C ALA A 44 -11.76 -5.11 11.82
N THR A 45 -12.02 -4.57 10.64
CA THR A 45 -13.10 -5.01 9.76
C THR A 45 -12.66 -5.58 8.42
N HIS A 46 -11.51 -5.15 7.88
CA HIS A 46 -11.06 -5.54 6.54
C HIS A 46 -9.58 -5.90 6.50
N ALA A 47 -9.24 -6.85 5.64
CA ALA A 47 -7.88 -7.06 5.15
C ALA A 47 -7.69 -6.28 3.83
N TYR A 48 -6.55 -5.62 3.67
CA TYR A 48 -6.19 -4.78 2.52
C TYR A 48 -4.99 -5.38 1.79
N TYR A 49 -4.98 -5.28 0.47
CA TYR A 49 -3.95 -5.81 -0.41
C TYR A 49 -3.38 -4.68 -1.27
N ALA A 50 -2.07 -4.42 -1.11
CA ALA A 50 -1.39 -3.35 -1.84
C ALA A 50 -1.07 -3.78 -3.27
N PRO A 51 -1.50 -3.02 -4.29
CA PRO A 51 -1.29 -3.38 -5.68
C PRO A 51 0.17 -3.20 -6.08
N ASN A 52 0.78 -4.21 -6.72
CA ASN A 52 2.17 -4.10 -7.17
C ASN A 52 2.34 -4.51 -8.64
N ASP A 53 2.28 -5.81 -8.95
CA ASP A 53 2.61 -6.31 -10.29
C ASP A 53 1.75 -7.54 -10.63
N ASN A 54 0.81 -7.39 -11.55
CA ASN A 54 -0.07 -8.47 -12.01
C ASN A 54 0.33 -9.05 -13.37
N GLY A 55 1.58 -8.85 -13.77
CA GLY A 55 2.17 -9.06 -15.10
C GLY A 55 2.66 -7.74 -15.69
N ALA A 56 2.23 -6.62 -15.07
CA ALA A 56 2.73 -5.25 -15.23
C ALA A 56 2.43 -4.47 -13.95
N LYS A 57 3.08 -3.33 -13.72
CA LYS A 57 2.78 -2.48 -12.55
C LYS A 57 1.33 -2.05 -12.57
N THR A 58 0.60 -2.36 -11.49
CA THR A 58 -0.86 -2.23 -11.40
C THR A 58 -1.30 -1.33 -10.27
N GLY A 59 -2.47 -0.71 -10.42
CA GLY A 59 -3.15 0.08 -9.39
C GLY A 59 -4.37 -0.61 -8.76
N PHE A 60 -4.65 -1.88 -9.09
CA PHE A 60 -5.80 -2.61 -8.56
C PHE A 60 -5.61 -2.97 -7.09
N ALA A 61 -6.01 -2.07 -6.19
CA ALA A 61 -6.09 -2.31 -4.76
C ALA A 61 -7.35 -3.10 -4.41
N ALA A 62 -7.27 -3.98 -3.43
CA ALA A 62 -8.41 -4.74 -2.93
C ALA A 62 -8.51 -4.67 -1.41
N ARG A 63 -9.74 -4.81 -0.89
CA ARG A 63 -10.01 -5.15 0.51
C ARG A 63 -11.03 -6.28 0.61
N VAL A 64 -10.95 -7.04 1.68
CA VAL A 64 -11.86 -8.15 1.96
C VAL A 64 -12.45 -7.96 3.33
N LEU A 65 -13.77 -7.99 3.43
CA LEU A 65 -14.49 -7.92 4.70
C LEU A 65 -14.17 -9.17 5.55
N LEU A 66 -13.66 -8.99 6.76
CA LEU A 66 -13.23 -10.11 7.63
C LEU A 66 -14.40 -10.97 8.13
N SER A 67 -15.60 -10.39 8.25
CA SER A 67 -16.83 -11.12 8.60
C SER A 67 -17.47 -11.84 7.42
N ASP A 68 -17.07 -11.53 6.17
CA ASP A 68 -17.49 -12.20 4.94
C ASP A 68 -16.26 -12.45 4.04
N PHE A 69 -15.51 -13.52 4.37
CA PHE A 69 -14.32 -13.89 3.63
C PHE A 69 -14.68 -14.75 2.39
N THR A 70 -15.55 -14.17 1.55
CA THR A 70 -16.03 -14.74 0.28
C THR A 70 -15.94 -13.68 -0.83
N ASN A 71 -16.25 -14.07 -2.07
CA ASN A 71 -16.24 -13.13 -3.20
C ASN A 71 -17.21 -11.95 -3.01
N SER A 72 -18.29 -12.12 -2.24
CA SER A 72 -19.23 -11.04 -1.93
C SER A 72 -18.64 -10.00 -0.98
N GLY A 73 -17.70 -10.38 -0.12
CA GLY A 73 -16.99 -9.46 0.77
C GLY A 73 -15.78 -8.78 0.14
N VAL A 74 -15.50 -9.02 -1.15
CA VAL A 74 -14.38 -8.37 -1.87
C VAL A 74 -14.82 -7.05 -2.46
N GLU A 75 -14.11 -6.00 -2.09
CA GLU A 75 -14.19 -4.69 -2.74
C GLU A 75 -12.83 -4.35 -3.36
N TYR A 76 -12.84 -3.65 -4.49
CA TYR A 76 -11.62 -3.21 -5.16
C TYR A 76 -11.79 -1.87 -5.84
N LEU A 77 -10.67 -1.20 -6.05
CA LEU A 77 -10.59 0.00 -6.87
C LEU A 77 -9.30 -0.02 -7.68
N ASN A 78 -9.33 0.58 -8.87
CA ASN A 78 -8.12 0.82 -9.64
C ASN A 78 -7.64 2.26 -9.40
N LEU A 79 -6.60 2.42 -8.60
CA LEU A 79 -6.00 3.73 -8.31
C LEU A 79 -5.56 4.47 -9.59
N ALA A 80 -5.21 3.72 -10.64
CA ALA A 80 -4.81 4.29 -11.93
C ALA A 80 -5.93 5.01 -12.67
N ASP A 81 -7.19 4.81 -12.30
CA ASP A 81 -8.34 5.54 -12.84
C ASP A 81 -8.41 6.98 -12.28
N VAL A 82 -7.78 7.22 -11.11
CA VAL A 82 -7.64 8.55 -10.51
C VAL A 82 -6.41 9.26 -11.10
N HIS A 83 -5.27 8.56 -11.18
CA HIS A 83 -4.07 9.09 -11.81
C HIS A 83 -3.21 7.94 -12.36
N PRO A 84 -2.73 7.99 -13.62
CA PRO A 84 -2.09 6.85 -14.29
C PRO A 84 -0.81 6.34 -13.64
N ASN A 85 -0.16 7.14 -12.80
CA ASN A 85 1.05 6.76 -12.08
C ASN A 85 0.79 6.12 -10.70
N LEU A 86 -0.46 6.01 -10.23
CA LEU A 86 -0.80 5.37 -8.97
C LEU A 86 -0.79 3.84 -9.11
N LYS A 87 0.41 3.28 -9.23
CA LYS A 87 0.67 1.86 -9.47
C LYS A 87 1.94 1.43 -8.75
N GLY A 88 2.04 0.13 -8.42
CA GLY A 88 3.29 -0.46 -7.97
C GLY A 88 3.73 -0.02 -6.57
N TYR A 89 2.87 -0.28 -5.60
CA TYR A 89 3.11 0.01 -4.19
C TYR A 89 3.80 -1.16 -3.48
N PHE A 90 4.52 -0.88 -2.40
CA PHE A 90 5.21 -1.87 -1.59
C PHE A 90 4.66 -1.87 -0.17
N GLY A 91 3.53 -2.55 0.01
CA GLY A 91 2.81 -2.60 1.26
C GLY A 91 1.96 -1.38 1.55
N GLY A 92 1.52 -1.30 2.78
CA GLY A 92 0.67 -0.24 3.27
C GLY A 92 0.37 -0.42 4.76
N PHE A 93 -0.41 0.49 5.30
CA PHE A 93 -0.90 0.49 6.68
C PHE A 93 -2.21 1.28 6.76
N ALA A 94 -2.88 1.23 7.88
CA ALA A 94 -4.11 2.00 8.09
C ALA A 94 -4.04 2.85 9.35
N THR A 95 -4.81 3.95 9.34
CA THR A 95 -5.24 4.71 10.50
C THR A 95 -6.70 4.39 10.81
N ALA A 96 -7.35 5.15 11.70
CA ALA A 96 -8.78 5.02 11.95
C ALA A 96 -9.65 5.31 10.71
N ASP A 97 -9.18 6.21 9.84
CA ASP A 97 -9.99 6.77 8.75
C ASP A 97 -9.49 6.43 7.34
N HIS A 98 -8.20 6.06 7.18
CA HIS A 98 -7.59 5.88 5.88
C HIS A 98 -6.70 4.64 5.79
N ALA A 99 -6.70 4.01 4.63
CA ALA A 99 -5.70 3.06 4.16
C ALA A 99 -4.61 3.81 3.38
N TYR A 100 -3.34 3.58 3.70
CA TYR A 100 -2.18 4.19 3.05
C TYR A 100 -1.43 3.14 2.24
N PHE A 101 -1.01 3.52 1.02
CA PHE A 101 -0.19 2.69 0.16
C PHE A 101 1.21 3.31 0.02
N VAL A 102 2.24 2.50 0.24
CA VAL A 102 3.64 2.93 0.26
C VAL A 102 4.19 3.00 -1.15
N PRO A 103 4.60 4.19 -1.65
CA PRO A 103 5.04 4.35 -3.03
C PRO A 103 6.38 3.66 -3.29
N TYR A 104 6.46 2.86 -4.36
CA TYR A 104 7.68 2.11 -4.67
C TYR A 104 8.10 2.23 -6.13
N GLU A 105 7.42 1.55 -7.07
CA GLU A 105 7.84 1.49 -8.46
C GLU A 105 6.63 1.39 -9.41
N ASN A 106 6.50 2.34 -10.32
CA ASN A 106 5.53 2.30 -11.42
C ASN A 106 6.24 2.01 -12.76
N PRO A 107 5.54 1.98 -13.90
CA PRO A 107 6.17 1.75 -15.20
C PRO A 107 7.28 2.75 -15.58
N GLY A 108 7.29 3.93 -14.97
CA GLY A 108 8.33 4.96 -15.15
C GLY A 108 9.55 4.81 -14.24
N GLY A 109 9.57 3.84 -13.34
CA GLY A 109 10.61 3.60 -12.34
C GLY A 109 10.16 3.88 -10.91
N ARG A 110 11.12 4.15 -10.02
CA ARG A 110 10.81 4.50 -8.63
C ARG A 110 9.97 5.76 -8.57
N HIS A 111 8.97 5.80 -7.67
CA HIS A 111 8.08 6.94 -7.55
C HIS A 111 7.82 7.33 -6.09
N GLY A 112 7.33 8.56 -5.89
CA GLY A 112 6.97 9.13 -4.60
C GLY A 112 5.48 9.44 -4.44
N TYR A 113 4.59 8.84 -5.22
CA TYR A 113 3.14 9.09 -5.13
C TYR A 113 2.58 8.54 -3.81
N ALA A 114 2.65 9.35 -2.76
CA ALA A 114 1.98 9.07 -1.49
C ALA A 114 0.47 9.00 -1.75
N THR A 115 -0.17 7.90 -1.35
CA THR A 115 -1.59 7.66 -1.65
C THR A 115 -2.28 7.15 -0.41
N ARG A 116 -3.47 7.72 -0.12
CA ARG A 116 -4.38 7.20 0.88
C ARG A 116 -5.79 7.07 0.31
N VAL A 117 -6.58 6.17 0.89
CA VAL A 117 -7.97 5.94 0.52
C VAL A 117 -8.81 5.95 1.78
N SER A 118 -9.93 6.68 1.75
CA SER A 118 -10.87 6.69 2.87
C SER A 118 -11.40 5.27 3.16
N LEU A 119 -11.41 4.87 4.43
CA LEU A 119 -11.99 3.57 4.83
C LEU A 119 -13.52 3.55 4.68
N SER A 120 -14.17 4.71 4.78
CA SER A 120 -15.63 4.86 4.60
C SER A 120 -16.03 5.02 3.12
N ASP A 121 -15.08 5.36 2.23
CA ASP A 121 -15.31 5.50 0.79
C ASP A 121 -14.14 4.83 0.01
N PHE A 122 -14.21 3.51 -0.13
CA PHE A 122 -13.20 2.74 -0.88
C PHE A 122 -13.49 2.76 -2.39
N THR A 123 -13.65 3.97 -2.94
CA THR A 123 -13.87 4.24 -4.37
C THR A 123 -12.88 5.30 -4.87
N SER A 124 -12.94 5.62 -6.14
CA SER A 124 -12.08 6.66 -6.74
C SER A 124 -12.25 8.04 -6.08
N SER A 125 -13.45 8.35 -5.55
CA SER A 125 -13.72 9.62 -4.85
C SER A 125 -13.05 9.70 -3.47
N GLY A 126 -12.80 8.56 -2.82
CA GLY A 126 -12.11 8.50 -1.54
C GLY A 126 -10.58 8.48 -1.65
N VAL A 127 -10.02 8.57 -2.86
CA VAL A 127 -8.56 8.56 -3.08
C VAL A 127 -8.00 9.97 -2.98
N GLU A 128 -6.99 10.12 -2.14
CA GLU A 128 -6.15 11.31 -2.07
C GLU A 128 -4.69 10.91 -2.37
N TYR A 129 -3.96 11.76 -3.09
CA TYR A 129 -2.56 11.52 -3.42
C TYR A 129 -1.81 12.83 -3.68
N PHE A 130 -0.50 12.79 -3.51
CA PHE A 130 0.44 13.80 -4.01
C PHE A 130 1.80 13.15 -4.26
N ASN A 131 2.68 13.82 -4.99
CA ASN A 131 3.99 13.27 -5.32
C ASN A 131 5.07 13.87 -4.41
N LEU A 132 5.68 13.06 -3.57
CA LEU A 132 6.81 13.44 -2.72
C LEU A 132 8.02 13.94 -3.55
N ALA A 133 8.15 13.48 -4.80
CA ALA A 133 9.21 13.94 -5.69
C ALA A 133 9.09 15.42 -6.07
N ASP A 134 7.93 16.05 -5.89
CA ASP A 134 7.73 17.49 -6.07
C ASP A 134 8.43 18.32 -4.97
N ILE A 135 8.71 17.69 -3.81
CA ILE A 135 9.48 18.30 -2.71
C ILE A 135 10.98 18.05 -2.94
N SER A 136 11.35 16.82 -3.24
CA SER A 136 12.71 16.42 -3.57
C SER A 136 12.71 15.14 -4.40
N SER A 137 13.48 15.12 -5.49
CA SER A 137 13.65 13.93 -6.35
C SER A 137 14.19 12.69 -5.63
N ASN A 138 14.76 12.86 -4.42
CA ASN A 138 15.24 11.76 -3.59
C ASN A 138 14.12 11.03 -2.84
N LEU A 139 12.90 11.60 -2.75
CA LEU A 139 11.78 11.06 -1.97
C LEU A 139 10.94 10.10 -2.81
N ILE A 140 11.57 9.01 -3.26
CA ILE A 140 10.98 7.95 -4.08
C ILE A 140 11.46 6.57 -3.60
N GLY A 141 10.70 5.50 -3.87
CA GLY A 141 11.15 4.13 -3.63
C GLY A 141 11.23 3.74 -2.15
N PHE A 142 10.12 3.82 -1.44
CA PHE A 142 9.99 3.42 -0.04
C PHE A 142 9.60 1.94 0.09
N ASN A 143 9.88 1.34 1.25
CA ASN A 143 9.57 -0.04 1.56
C ASN A 143 8.96 -0.16 2.95
N GLY A 144 7.62 -0.24 2.99
CA GLY A 144 6.86 -0.27 4.23
C GLY A 144 6.66 1.10 4.87
N GLY A 145 5.82 1.10 5.88
CA GLY A 145 5.45 2.30 6.61
C GLY A 145 4.55 1.97 7.79
N PHE A 146 4.26 2.96 8.58
CA PHE A 146 3.35 2.87 9.74
C PHE A 146 2.76 4.25 10.04
N ALA A 147 1.80 4.29 10.94
CA ALA A 147 1.25 5.54 11.44
C ALA A 147 1.30 5.61 12.96
N THR A 148 1.36 6.84 13.47
CA THR A 148 1.02 7.22 14.83
C THR A 148 -0.34 7.91 14.84
N GLU A 149 -0.75 8.47 15.97
CA GLU A 149 -1.99 9.24 16.07
C GLU A 149 -1.98 10.54 15.22
N THR A 150 -0.81 11.03 14.85
CA THR A 150 -0.66 12.34 14.19
C THR A 150 0.01 12.28 12.83
N HIS A 151 0.80 11.26 12.52
CA HIS A 151 1.60 11.19 11.30
C HIS A 151 1.60 9.78 10.68
N ALA A 152 1.63 9.75 9.36
CA ALA A 152 2.01 8.60 8.54
C ALA A 152 3.53 8.64 8.28
N TYR A 153 4.20 7.50 8.32
CA TYR A 153 5.65 7.38 8.11
C TYR A 153 5.93 6.43 6.94
N PHE A 154 6.85 6.82 6.05
CA PHE A 154 7.38 5.95 5.01
C PHE A 154 8.85 5.63 5.29
N VAL A 155 9.16 4.33 5.22
CA VAL A 155 10.51 3.82 5.50
C VAL A 155 11.35 3.92 4.24
N PRO A 156 12.53 4.58 4.29
CA PRO A 156 13.41 4.70 3.13
C PRO A 156 13.91 3.34 2.65
N SER A 157 14.12 3.20 1.33
CA SER A 157 14.68 1.98 0.74
C SER A 157 15.60 2.30 -0.43
N TYR A 158 15.12 2.27 -1.68
CA TYR A 158 15.95 2.37 -2.87
C TYR A 158 15.36 3.39 -3.86
N ASN A 159 16.12 4.47 -4.13
CA ASN A 159 15.74 5.53 -5.09
C ASN A 159 16.66 5.61 -6.33
N GLY A 160 17.44 4.55 -6.57
CA GLY A 160 18.56 4.47 -7.52
C GLY A 160 19.84 4.05 -6.78
N ALA A 161 19.87 4.31 -5.47
CA ALA A 161 20.82 3.80 -4.49
C ALA A 161 20.07 3.55 -3.17
N TRP A 162 20.65 2.83 -2.22
CA TRP A 162 20.09 2.77 -0.87
C TRP A 162 20.17 4.17 -0.23
N HIS A 163 19.07 4.63 0.40
CA HIS A 163 18.99 5.98 0.93
C HIS A 163 18.38 6.02 2.33
N GLY A 164 18.70 7.07 3.07
CA GLY A 164 18.22 7.30 4.44
C GLY A 164 17.11 8.34 4.57
N TYR A 165 16.45 8.77 3.51
CA TYR A 165 15.41 9.80 3.56
C TYR A 165 14.10 9.27 4.17
N ALA A 166 13.99 9.31 5.50
CA ALA A 166 12.75 9.01 6.20
C ALA A 166 11.76 10.16 6.02
N VAL A 167 10.51 9.82 5.73
CA VAL A 167 9.42 10.78 5.52
C VAL A 167 8.33 10.57 6.55
N ARG A 168 7.82 11.66 7.14
CA ARG A 168 6.53 11.67 7.81
C ARG A 168 5.60 12.70 7.22
N ILE A 169 4.31 12.40 7.24
CA ILE A 169 3.24 13.20 6.66
C ILE A 169 2.18 13.42 7.73
N SER A 170 1.79 14.66 7.97
CA SER A 170 0.70 14.98 8.90
C SER A 170 -0.60 14.31 8.46
N LEU A 171 -1.32 13.66 9.37
CA LEU A 171 -2.62 13.05 9.06
C LEU A 171 -3.71 14.12 8.80
N THR A 172 -3.54 15.33 9.36
CA THR A 172 -4.46 16.46 9.21
C THR A 172 -4.11 17.36 8.02
N ASP A 173 -2.90 17.22 7.45
CA ASP A 173 -2.47 17.92 6.24
C ASP A 173 -1.77 16.92 5.30
N PHE A 174 -2.58 16.14 4.56
CA PHE A 174 -2.07 15.16 3.59
C PHE A 174 -1.74 15.86 2.27
N SER A 175 -0.73 16.72 2.30
CA SER A 175 -0.21 17.48 1.16
C SER A 175 1.30 17.68 1.26
N THR A 176 1.89 18.35 0.28
CA THR A 176 3.33 18.66 0.30
C THR A 176 3.75 19.55 1.47
N THR A 177 2.84 20.36 2.02
CA THR A 177 3.10 21.24 3.19
C THR A 177 3.11 20.46 4.51
N GLY A 178 2.39 19.35 4.60
CA GLY A 178 2.37 18.47 5.76
C GLY A 178 3.53 17.48 5.84
N VAL A 179 4.50 17.55 4.90
CA VAL A 179 5.64 16.61 4.83
C VAL A 179 6.83 17.14 5.61
N GLU A 180 7.39 16.26 6.44
CA GLU A 180 8.70 16.47 7.05
C GLU A 180 9.65 15.34 6.61
N VAL A 181 10.92 15.72 6.35
CA VAL A 181 11.96 14.80 5.86
C VAL A 181 13.13 14.81 6.81
N LEU A 182 13.62 13.62 7.15
CA LEU A 182 14.87 13.42 7.89
C LEU A 182 15.80 12.53 7.08
N ASN A 183 16.97 13.04 6.73
CA ASN A 183 18.01 12.19 6.15
C ASN A 183 18.80 11.51 7.28
N LEU A 184 18.59 10.22 7.47
CA LEU A 184 19.25 9.43 8.51
C LEU A 184 20.77 9.33 8.27
N ALA A 185 21.23 9.43 7.02
CA ALA A 185 22.65 9.42 6.69
C ALA A 185 23.43 10.63 7.26
N ASP A 186 22.73 11.71 7.63
CA ASP A 186 23.34 12.86 8.29
C ASP A 186 23.79 12.54 9.73
N THR A 187 23.24 11.47 10.32
CA THR A 187 23.61 11.00 11.66
C THR A 187 24.65 9.89 11.64
N SER A 188 24.72 9.11 10.57
CA SER A 188 25.70 8.04 10.35
C SER A 188 25.79 7.70 8.87
N SER A 189 26.99 7.68 8.32
CA SER A 189 27.24 7.29 6.91
C SER A 189 26.95 5.80 6.61
N SER A 190 26.58 5.02 7.63
CA SER A 190 26.20 3.60 7.51
C SER A 190 24.70 3.38 7.34
N LEU A 191 23.90 4.45 7.32
CA LEU A 191 22.42 4.41 7.25
C LEU A 191 21.88 4.80 5.87
#